data_0ead4c0521b33623246d4ca77c820fcc
#
_entry.id   0ead4c0521b33623246d4ca77c820fcc
#
_cell.length_a   1.000
_cell.length_b   1.000
_cell.length_c   1.000
_cell.angle_alpha   90.00
_cell.angle_beta   90.00
_cell.angle_gamma   90.00
#
_symmetry.space_group_name_H-M   'P 1'
#
loop_
_entity.id
_entity.type
_entity.pdbx_description
1 polymer ?
#
loop_
_entity_poly.entity_id
_entity_poly.type
_entity_poly.pdbx_seq_one_letter_code
_entity_poly.pdbx_strand_id
1 'polypeptide(L)'
;MVAGAGLNDRGVVEFVVERAPAAIARLQALGVPFATEGDALHLTREGGHSHRRIVHVADATGWAVQEALLNAARAHPNITLVPDQVAIDLATSRHEERYSGAGHVWGVYAVDRTTGLVDLHTARATVLATGGAGRTYLFSTAPKGATGDGIAMAWRAGCRVSNMEFMQFHPTCLYDLQVKNFLITEAVRGEGGRLVNPTTGKNFMPYYDPRLELAPRDVVARAIDAEIKRYGLDYVHLDISHMPADFVREHFPNIHEKLLGLGIDMTRSPIPVVPAQHYTCGGIVVDRDGRTDLPGLYAAGECTQSGLHGANRLASNSLLECFVFGEAAAAHIARRWDDLPPPPPVRPWDESRVADSDEEVVIKQNWTEIRRFMWNYVGIVRTTKRLERAANRIAMMTEEVADYYGHFRVTPDLIELRNLLQTADLIVRSALHRKESRGLHYTLDHPDMLADAVDTILVPSHF
;
A
#
# COMPACT_ATOMS: atom_id res chain seq x y z
N MET A 1 3.37 17.99 7.84
CA MET A 1 3.55 18.98 6.73
C MET A 1 4.87 18.78 5.98
N VAL A 2 6.04 18.88 6.64
CA VAL A 2 7.35 18.77 5.96
C VAL A 2 7.54 17.44 5.22
N ALA A 3 7.22 16.31 5.85
CA ALA A 3 7.36 14.98 5.25
C ALA A 3 6.53 14.83 3.96
N GLY A 4 5.32 15.36 3.93
CA GLY A 4 4.44 15.28 2.75
C GLY A 4 4.71 16.31 1.67
N ALA A 5 5.85 17.02 1.75
CA ALA A 5 6.33 17.99 0.74
C ALA A 5 5.27 19.04 0.32
N GLY A 6 4.47 19.51 1.27
CA GLY A 6 3.48 20.58 1.07
C GLY A 6 2.13 20.11 0.53
N LEU A 7 1.94 18.84 0.20
CA LEU A 7 0.66 18.28 -0.28
C LEU A 7 -0.26 17.77 0.82
N ASN A 8 0.15 17.85 2.09
CA ASN A 8 -0.75 17.48 3.18
C ASN A 8 -1.90 18.49 3.30
N ASP A 9 -3.11 18.02 3.48
CA ASP A 9 -4.21 18.84 4.00
C ASP A 9 -3.97 19.13 5.48
N ARG A 10 -3.73 20.41 5.81
CA ARG A 10 -3.44 20.84 7.18
C ARG A 10 -4.58 20.49 8.14
N GLY A 11 -5.83 20.70 7.72
CA GLY A 11 -6.96 20.41 8.55
C GLY A 11 -7.18 18.91 8.80
N VAL A 12 -6.74 18.05 7.85
CA VAL A 12 -6.74 16.59 8.06
C VAL A 12 -5.59 16.18 9.00
N VAL A 13 -4.41 16.79 8.87
CA VAL A 13 -3.30 16.54 9.82
C VAL A 13 -3.73 16.90 11.25
N GLU A 14 -4.34 18.08 11.45
CA GLU A 14 -4.86 18.52 12.75
C GLU A 14 -5.93 17.55 13.26
N PHE A 15 -6.89 17.16 12.40
CA PHE A 15 -7.95 16.19 12.70
C PHE A 15 -7.41 14.86 13.22
N VAL A 16 -6.37 14.31 12.58
CA VAL A 16 -5.77 13.04 12.98
C VAL A 16 -4.95 13.17 14.26
N VAL A 17 -4.13 14.22 14.37
CA VAL A 17 -3.26 14.45 15.55
C VAL A 17 -4.08 14.67 16.81
N GLU A 18 -5.18 15.45 16.74
CA GLU A 18 -6.06 15.68 17.89
C GLU A 18 -6.77 14.41 18.39
N ARG A 19 -7.07 13.47 17.48
CA ARG A 19 -7.74 12.20 17.81
C ARG A 19 -6.79 11.07 18.21
N ALA A 20 -5.50 11.22 17.95
CA ALA A 20 -4.49 10.20 18.22
C ALA A 20 -4.49 9.70 19.67
N PRO A 21 -4.52 10.56 20.70
CA PRO A 21 -4.52 10.09 22.09
C PRO A 21 -5.74 9.24 22.44
N ALA A 22 -6.93 9.62 21.96
CA ALA A 22 -8.15 8.85 22.19
C ALA A 22 -8.13 7.50 21.46
N ALA A 23 -7.62 7.44 20.22
CA ALA A 23 -7.48 6.21 19.47
C ALA A 23 -6.51 5.23 20.18
N ILE A 24 -5.38 5.72 20.68
CA ILE A 24 -4.42 4.90 21.46
C ILE A 24 -5.05 4.40 22.75
N ALA A 25 -5.74 5.25 23.51
CA ALA A 25 -6.43 4.86 24.74
C ALA A 25 -7.48 3.75 24.47
N ARG A 26 -8.21 3.84 23.36
CA ARG A 26 -9.16 2.80 22.93
C ARG A 26 -8.48 1.47 22.60
N LEU A 27 -7.34 1.50 21.91
CA LEU A 27 -6.56 0.30 21.66
C LEU A 27 -6.05 -0.37 22.94
N GLN A 28 -5.62 0.42 23.93
CA GLN A 28 -5.27 -0.08 25.25
C GLN A 28 -6.47 -0.74 25.95
N ALA A 29 -7.66 -0.10 25.89
CA ALA A 29 -8.88 -0.66 26.44
C ALA A 29 -9.32 -1.97 25.74
N LEU A 30 -8.95 -2.16 24.46
CA LEU A 30 -9.15 -3.40 23.73
C LEU A 30 -8.07 -4.46 23.97
N GLY A 31 -7.09 -4.16 24.85
CA GLY A 31 -6.08 -5.11 25.28
C GLY A 31 -4.76 -5.07 24.51
N VAL A 32 -4.48 -4.03 23.73
CA VAL A 32 -3.16 -3.87 23.09
C VAL A 32 -2.11 -3.58 24.16
N PRO A 33 -1.08 -4.43 24.34
CA PRO A 33 -0.09 -4.32 25.42
C PRO A 33 1.06 -3.37 25.02
N PHE A 34 0.78 -2.08 24.86
CA PHE A 34 1.83 -1.10 24.56
C PHE A 34 2.90 -1.07 25.65
N ALA A 35 4.15 -0.90 25.24
CA ALA A 35 5.29 -0.79 26.17
C ALA A 35 5.12 0.42 27.10
N THR A 36 5.44 0.23 28.38
CA THR A 36 5.34 1.25 29.42
C THR A 36 6.67 1.43 30.15
N GLU A 37 6.88 2.63 30.71
CA GLU A 37 7.96 2.95 31.65
C GLU A 37 7.29 3.52 32.89
N GLY A 38 7.24 2.70 33.96
CA GLY A 38 6.34 2.97 35.09
C GLY A 38 4.87 2.99 34.64
N ASP A 39 4.13 4.02 35.01
CA ASP A 39 2.74 4.20 34.68
C ASP A 39 2.51 4.90 33.28
N ALA A 40 3.60 5.36 32.66
CA ALA A 40 3.53 6.09 31.38
C ALA A 40 3.84 5.17 30.18
N LEU A 41 3.29 5.53 29.01
CA LEU A 41 3.65 4.87 27.74
C LEU A 41 5.11 5.15 27.41
N HIS A 42 5.88 4.09 27.10
CA HIS A 42 7.21 4.25 26.55
C HIS A 42 7.11 4.71 25.09
N LEU A 43 7.79 5.82 24.76
CA LEU A 43 7.74 6.41 23.45
C LEU A 43 9.06 6.23 22.69
N THR A 44 9.00 5.78 21.45
CA THR A 44 10.15 5.67 20.55
C THR A 44 10.13 6.77 19.48
N ARG A 45 11.21 6.82 18.71
CA ARG A 45 11.39 7.73 17.58
C ARG A 45 11.86 6.93 16.37
N GLU A 46 11.20 7.11 15.24
CA GLU A 46 11.58 6.55 13.95
C GLU A 46 12.15 7.62 13.00
N GLY A 47 12.61 7.18 11.82
CA GLY A 47 13.14 8.07 10.81
C GLY A 47 12.15 9.17 10.38
N GLY A 48 12.64 10.40 10.27
CA GLY A 48 11.81 11.59 9.95
C GLY A 48 11.10 12.24 11.15
N HIS A 49 11.08 11.60 12.34
CA HIS A 49 10.51 12.20 13.54
C HIS A 49 11.51 13.08 14.28
N SER A 50 11.07 14.26 14.69
CA SER A 50 11.87 15.20 15.49
C SER A 50 11.87 14.85 17.00
N HIS A 51 10.84 14.14 17.48
CA HIS A 51 10.64 13.83 18.90
C HIS A 51 10.25 12.35 19.08
N ARG A 52 10.47 11.82 20.29
CA ARG A 52 9.91 10.53 20.73
C ARG A 52 8.40 10.71 20.92
N ARG A 53 7.57 10.03 20.14
CA ARG A 53 6.10 10.14 20.18
C ARG A 53 5.37 8.90 19.69
N ILE A 54 6.11 7.82 19.42
CA ILE A 54 5.54 6.60 18.83
C ILE A 54 5.36 5.59 19.95
N VAL A 55 4.12 5.16 20.16
CA VAL A 55 3.79 4.02 21.01
C VAL A 55 4.10 2.73 20.27
N HIS A 56 4.54 1.70 20.99
CA HIS A 56 4.95 0.45 20.36
C HIS A 56 4.74 -0.76 21.26
N VAL A 57 4.69 -1.94 20.64
CA VAL A 57 4.74 -3.25 21.31
C VAL A 57 6.00 -3.96 20.79
N ALA A 58 7.13 -3.75 21.44
CA ALA A 58 8.44 -4.17 20.95
C ALA A 58 8.62 -3.88 19.46
N ASP A 59 8.89 -4.90 18.62
CA ASP A 59 8.99 -4.83 17.16
C ASP A 59 7.75 -5.42 16.44
N ALA A 60 6.65 -5.66 17.16
CA ALA A 60 5.47 -6.37 16.68
C ALA A 60 4.15 -5.58 16.85
N THR A 61 4.20 -4.24 16.87
CA THR A 61 3.04 -3.37 17.14
C THR A 61 1.84 -3.68 16.24
N GLY A 62 2.06 -3.80 14.93
CA GLY A 62 0.98 -4.08 13.98
C GLY A 62 0.29 -5.41 14.24
N TRP A 63 1.05 -6.44 14.55
CA TRP A 63 0.51 -7.76 14.91
C TRP A 63 -0.31 -7.71 16.21
N ALA A 64 0.23 -7.10 17.27
CA ALA A 64 -0.46 -7.01 18.55
C ALA A 64 -1.79 -6.25 18.45
N VAL A 65 -1.83 -5.18 17.66
CA VAL A 65 -3.05 -4.43 17.38
C VAL A 65 -4.06 -5.27 16.61
N GLN A 66 -3.62 -5.97 15.56
CA GLN A 66 -4.47 -6.84 14.75
C GLN A 66 -5.10 -7.94 15.60
N GLU A 67 -4.32 -8.62 16.45
CA GLU A 67 -4.82 -9.69 17.33
C GLU A 67 -5.87 -9.16 18.33
N ALA A 68 -5.61 -8.02 18.98
CA ALA A 68 -6.55 -7.42 19.91
C ALA A 68 -7.90 -7.07 19.24
N LEU A 69 -7.85 -6.43 18.07
CA LEU A 69 -9.03 -6.05 17.30
C LEU A 69 -9.80 -7.30 16.79
N LEU A 70 -9.09 -8.31 16.29
CA LEU A 70 -9.69 -9.53 15.79
C LEU A 70 -10.38 -10.32 16.92
N ASN A 71 -9.76 -10.39 18.10
CA ASN A 71 -10.35 -11.04 19.27
C ASN A 71 -11.60 -10.28 19.75
N ALA A 72 -11.57 -8.94 19.76
CA ALA A 72 -12.75 -8.14 20.08
C ALA A 72 -13.87 -8.35 19.05
N ALA A 73 -13.55 -8.40 17.76
CA ALA A 73 -14.53 -8.66 16.71
C ALA A 73 -15.16 -10.06 16.83
N ARG A 74 -14.35 -11.10 17.09
CA ARG A 74 -14.85 -12.48 17.28
C ARG A 74 -15.77 -12.61 18.49
N ALA A 75 -15.51 -11.84 19.54
CA ALA A 75 -16.34 -11.86 20.76
C ALA A 75 -17.64 -11.04 20.63
N HIS A 76 -17.78 -10.22 19.60
CA HIS A 76 -18.92 -9.33 19.48
C HIS A 76 -20.10 -10.02 18.77
N PRO A 77 -21.32 -10.10 19.39
CA PRO A 77 -22.44 -10.89 18.86
C PRO A 77 -23.00 -10.38 17.52
N ASN A 78 -22.80 -9.11 17.20
CA ASN A 78 -23.34 -8.48 15.98
C ASN A 78 -22.29 -8.37 14.86
N ILE A 79 -21.12 -9.00 15.01
CA ILE A 79 -20.08 -9.02 13.98
C ILE A 79 -19.97 -10.42 13.41
N THR A 80 -20.17 -10.56 12.11
CA THR A 80 -19.93 -11.78 11.36
C THR A 80 -18.65 -11.64 10.56
N LEU A 81 -17.66 -12.49 10.84
CA LEU A 81 -16.44 -12.60 10.06
C LEU A 81 -16.64 -13.64 8.96
N VAL A 82 -16.44 -13.25 7.73
CA VAL A 82 -16.55 -14.14 6.56
C VAL A 82 -15.16 -14.26 5.91
N PRO A 83 -14.35 -15.24 6.32
CA PRO A 83 -13.03 -15.45 5.76
C PRO A 83 -13.11 -16.08 4.37
N ASP A 84 -11.96 -16.15 3.70
CA ASP A 84 -11.75 -16.85 2.42
C ASP A 84 -12.64 -16.37 1.26
N GLN A 85 -13.05 -15.11 1.29
CA GLN A 85 -13.74 -14.44 0.18
C GLN A 85 -12.88 -13.37 -0.45
N VAL A 86 -12.99 -13.23 -1.79
CA VAL A 86 -12.34 -12.17 -2.58
C VAL A 86 -13.41 -11.29 -3.20
N ALA A 87 -13.39 -9.99 -2.87
CA ALA A 87 -14.31 -9.03 -3.46
C ALA A 87 -14.02 -8.84 -4.96
N ILE A 88 -15.07 -8.91 -5.77
CA ILE A 88 -15.01 -8.80 -7.24
C ILE A 88 -15.25 -7.36 -7.66
N ASP A 89 -16.44 -6.85 -7.34
CA ASP A 89 -16.89 -5.49 -7.65
C ASP A 89 -17.95 -5.01 -6.66
N LEU A 90 -18.11 -3.69 -6.59
CA LEU A 90 -19.19 -3.07 -5.82
C LEU A 90 -20.53 -3.28 -6.54
N ALA A 91 -21.54 -3.67 -5.78
CA ALA A 91 -22.91 -3.73 -6.25
C ALA A 91 -23.50 -2.32 -6.26
N THR A 92 -23.74 -1.76 -7.43
CA THR A 92 -24.18 -0.38 -7.60
C THR A 92 -25.51 -0.30 -8.33
N SER A 93 -26.26 0.79 -8.12
CA SER A 93 -27.50 1.05 -8.85
C SER A 93 -27.33 1.21 -10.36
N ARG A 94 -26.09 1.36 -10.85
CA ARG A 94 -25.78 1.39 -12.30
C ARG A 94 -25.96 0.04 -12.99
N HIS A 95 -25.92 -1.05 -12.24
CA HIS A 95 -26.23 -2.39 -12.77
C HIS A 95 -27.74 -2.59 -13.02
N GLU A 96 -28.57 -1.62 -12.61
CA GLU A 96 -30.00 -1.61 -12.89
C GLU A 96 -30.28 -0.72 -14.11
N GLU A 97 -30.87 -1.27 -15.16
CA GLU A 97 -31.09 -0.66 -16.49
C GLU A 97 -31.90 0.67 -16.50
N ARG A 98 -32.32 1.19 -15.35
CA ARG A 98 -33.22 2.34 -15.20
C ARG A 98 -32.65 3.53 -14.40
N TYR A 99 -31.39 3.47 -13.94
CA TYR A 99 -30.86 4.50 -13.08
C TYR A 99 -29.99 5.51 -13.86
N SER A 100 -30.47 6.77 -13.99
CA SER A 100 -29.77 7.87 -14.68
C SER A 100 -29.03 8.83 -13.74
N GLY A 101 -28.88 8.50 -12.44
CA GLY A 101 -28.27 9.36 -11.42
C GLY A 101 -26.86 8.95 -11.01
N ALA A 102 -26.25 9.67 -10.05
CA ALA A 102 -25.04 9.23 -9.38
C ALA A 102 -25.28 7.86 -8.73
N GLY A 103 -24.44 6.88 -9.07
CA GLY A 103 -24.64 5.51 -8.59
C GLY A 103 -24.61 5.43 -7.06
N HIS A 104 -25.49 4.66 -6.46
CA HIS A 104 -25.46 4.32 -5.03
C HIS A 104 -24.82 2.95 -4.88
N VAL A 105 -24.02 2.75 -3.84
CA VAL A 105 -23.40 1.45 -3.53
C VAL A 105 -24.29 0.72 -2.53
N TRP A 106 -24.74 -0.49 -2.91
CA TRP A 106 -25.66 -1.33 -2.16
C TRP A 106 -25.00 -2.58 -1.57
N GLY A 107 -23.70 -2.74 -1.77
CA GLY A 107 -22.95 -3.89 -1.28
C GLY A 107 -21.79 -4.27 -2.17
N VAL A 108 -21.44 -5.55 -2.14
CA VAL A 108 -20.28 -6.11 -2.83
C VAL A 108 -20.58 -7.53 -3.33
N TYR A 109 -20.09 -7.86 -4.52
CA TYR A 109 -19.98 -9.24 -5.00
C TYR A 109 -18.64 -9.81 -4.55
N ALA A 110 -18.65 -11.02 -4.00
CA ALA A 110 -17.45 -11.69 -3.56
C ALA A 110 -17.46 -13.17 -3.95
N VAL A 111 -16.32 -13.68 -4.42
CA VAL A 111 -16.14 -15.10 -4.70
C VAL A 111 -15.57 -15.81 -3.49
N ASP A 112 -16.18 -16.91 -3.12
CA ASP A 112 -15.67 -17.83 -2.11
C ASP A 112 -14.52 -18.66 -2.69
N ARG A 113 -13.36 -18.62 -2.04
CA ARG A 113 -12.13 -19.28 -2.53
C ARG A 113 -12.21 -20.81 -2.52
N THR A 114 -13.11 -21.36 -1.72
CA THR A 114 -13.25 -22.82 -1.54
C THR A 114 -14.23 -23.40 -2.54
N THR A 115 -15.38 -22.72 -2.73
CA THR A 115 -16.46 -23.21 -3.58
C THR A 115 -16.44 -22.66 -5.00
N GLY A 116 -15.76 -21.51 -5.21
CA GLY A 116 -15.79 -20.76 -6.47
C GLY A 116 -17.14 -20.05 -6.73
N LEU A 117 -18.10 -20.12 -5.81
CA LEU A 117 -19.39 -19.46 -5.97
C LEU A 117 -19.28 -17.98 -5.61
N VAL A 118 -20.08 -17.16 -6.29
CA VAL A 118 -20.16 -15.73 -6.05
C VAL A 118 -21.36 -15.39 -5.18
N ASP A 119 -21.09 -14.79 -4.03
CA ASP A 119 -22.08 -14.27 -3.11
C ASP A 119 -22.29 -12.76 -3.31
N LEU A 120 -23.51 -12.29 -3.09
CA LEU A 120 -23.86 -10.89 -3.02
C LEU A 120 -24.12 -10.49 -1.57
N HIS A 121 -23.25 -9.67 -1.02
CA HIS A 121 -23.44 -9.06 0.30
C HIS A 121 -24.05 -7.67 0.17
N THR A 122 -25.32 -7.50 0.52
CA THR A 122 -26.01 -6.21 0.48
C THR A 122 -25.91 -5.47 1.81
N ALA A 123 -25.79 -4.15 1.77
CA ALA A 123 -25.67 -3.31 2.96
C ALA A 123 -26.21 -1.88 2.72
N ARG A 124 -26.63 -1.21 3.79
CA ARG A 124 -26.95 0.23 3.78
C ARG A 124 -25.70 1.10 3.61
N ALA A 125 -24.57 0.60 4.11
CA ALA A 125 -23.25 1.24 3.97
C ALA A 125 -22.18 0.17 3.77
N THR A 126 -21.27 0.41 2.83
CA THR A 126 -20.10 -0.42 2.54
C THR A 126 -18.84 0.37 2.88
N VAL A 127 -17.90 -0.25 3.58
CA VAL A 127 -16.62 0.37 3.96
C VAL A 127 -15.48 -0.41 3.30
N LEU A 128 -14.70 0.25 2.45
CA LEU A 128 -13.47 -0.32 1.89
C LEU A 128 -12.31 -0.08 2.86
N ALA A 129 -11.70 -1.16 3.33
CA ALA A 129 -10.51 -1.14 4.19
C ALA A 129 -9.48 -2.17 3.67
N THR A 130 -9.24 -2.16 2.36
CA THR A 130 -8.56 -3.21 1.60
C THR A 130 -7.04 -3.08 1.59
N GLY A 131 -6.48 -2.07 2.24
CA GLY A 131 -5.05 -1.77 2.18
C GLY A 131 -4.62 -1.19 0.83
N GLY A 132 -3.31 -1.10 0.62
CA GLY A 132 -2.72 -0.45 -0.53
C GLY A 132 -2.49 -1.36 -1.73
N ALA A 133 -1.63 -0.90 -2.63
CA ALA A 133 -1.35 -1.51 -3.93
C ALA A 133 0.10 -1.99 -4.09
N GLY A 134 0.74 -2.39 -3.01
CA GLY A 134 2.17 -2.73 -3.02
C GLY A 134 2.56 -3.86 -3.96
N ARG A 135 1.63 -4.77 -4.23
CA ARG A 135 1.88 -5.93 -5.11
C ARG A 135 1.94 -5.59 -6.58
N THR A 136 1.64 -4.36 -6.97
CA THR A 136 1.91 -3.88 -8.35
C THR A 136 3.40 -3.88 -8.70
N TYR A 137 4.29 -3.99 -7.71
CA TYR A 137 5.75 -4.03 -7.92
C TYR A 137 6.33 -5.42 -7.64
N LEU A 138 7.44 -5.74 -8.30
CA LEU A 138 8.11 -7.03 -8.16
C LEU A 138 8.58 -7.28 -6.72
N PHE A 139 9.22 -6.28 -6.11
CA PHE A 139 9.65 -6.32 -4.72
C PHE A 139 8.72 -5.43 -3.87
N SER A 140 8.12 -6.03 -2.85
CA SER A 140 7.17 -5.35 -1.97
C SER A 140 7.20 -5.96 -0.58
N THR A 141 7.14 -5.13 0.45
CA THR A 141 6.97 -5.55 1.85
C THR A 141 5.50 -5.80 2.20
N ALA A 142 4.58 -5.45 1.31
CA ALA A 142 3.15 -5.61 1.52
C ALA A 142 2.72 -7.10 1.48
N PRO A 143 1.65 -7.47 2.17
CA PRO A 143 1.07 -8.82 2.11
C PRO A 143 0.61 -9.19 0.70
N LYS A 144 0.37 -10.48 0.46
CA LYS A 144 0.01 -10.98 -0.88
C LYS A 144 -1.25 -10.34 -1.46
N GLY A 145 -2.25 -10.03 -0.63
CA GLY A 145 -3.51 -9.41 -1.05
C GLY A 145 -3.47 -7.88 -1.21
N ALA A 146 -2.30 -7.21 -1.14
CA ALA A 146 -2.19 -5.78 -1.37
C ALA A 146 -2.11 -5.44 -2.87
N THR A 147 -3.13 -5.83 -3.62
CA THR A 147 -3.24 -5.73 -5.09
C THR A 147 -4.00 -4.49 -5.56
N GLY A 148 -4.44 -3.63 -4.61
CA GLY A 148 -5.18 -2.41 -4.91
C GLY A 148 -6.67 -2.65 -5.17
N ASP A 149 -7.22 -3.73 -4.64
CA ASP A 149 -8.59 -4.18 -4.95
C ASP A 149 -9.64 -3.11 -4.69
N GLY A 150 -9.64 -2.50 -3.50
CA GLY A 150 -10.60 -1.45 -3.17
C GLY A 150 -10.44 -0.21 -4.05
N ILE A 151 -9.21 0.17 -4.40
CA ILE A 151 -8.93 1.30 -5.30
C ILE A 151 -9.51 1.01 -6.69
N ALA A 152 -9.25 -0.19 -7.22
CA ALA A 152 -9.74 -0.62 -8.52
C ALA A 152 -11.28 -0.73 -8.56
N MET A 153 -11.90 -1.33 -7.54
CA MET A 153 -13.36 -1.42 -7.42
C MET A 153 -14.02 -0.04 -7.34
N ALA A 154 -13.49 0.86 -6.50
CA ALA A 154 -14.00 2.22 -6.35
C ALA A 154 -13.87 3.02 -7.67
N TRP A 155 -12.74 2.88 -8.38
CA TRP A 155 -12.53 3.50 -9.69
C TRP A 155 -13.56 3.02 -10.72
N ARG A 156 -13.76 1.70 -10.84
CA ARG A 156 -14.77 1.14 -11.77
C ARG A 156 -16.20 1.53 -11.40
N ALA A 157 -16.47 1.70 -10.11
CA ALA A 157 -17.76 2.19 -9.63
C ALA A 157 -17.97 3.68 -9.91
N GLY A 158 -16.87 4.44 -10.11
CA GLY A 158 -16.93 5.84 -10.49
C GLY A 158 -16.38 6.82 -9.47
N CYS A 159 -15.65 6.37 -8.46
CA CYS A 159 -14.97 7.26 -7.53
C CYS A 159 -13.71 7.87 -8.14
N ARG A 160 -13.44 9.11 -7.76
CA ARG A 160 -12.14 9.73 -8.03
C ARG A 160 -11.04 9.03 -7.22
N VAL A 161 -9.86 8.96 -7.82
CA VAL A 161 -8.63 8.60 -7.11
C VAL A 161 -7.62 9.72 -7.23
N SER A 162 -6.73 9.83 -6.25
CA SER A 162 -5.75 10.91 -6.23
C SER A 162 -4.38 10.43 -5.77
N ASN A 163 -3.33 11.10 -6.28
CA ASN A 163 -1.94 10.96 -5.82
C ASN A 163 -1.36 9.54 -5.94
N MET A 164 -1.83 8.75 -6.91
CA MET A 164 -1.39 7.37 -7.09
C MET A 164 0.10 7.23 -7.46
N GLU A 165 0.76 8.29 -7.93
CA GLU A 165 2.18 8.34 -8.23
C GLU A 165 3.08 8.27 -6.99
N PHE A 166 2.56 8.55 -5.79
CA PHE A 166 3.34 8.57 -4.56
C PHE A 166 3.40 7.18 -3.90
N MET A 167 4.25 6.34 -4.48
CA MET A 167 4.55 4.99 -4.01
C MET A 167 5.83 5.02 -3.19
N GLN A 168 5.73 4.73 -1.88
CA GLN A 168 6.88 4.73 -0.98
C GLN A 168 7.66 3.42 -1.09
N PHE A 169 8.98 3.51 -1.25
CA PHE A 169 9.88 2.36 -1.24
C PHE A 169 10.73 2.37 0.03
N HIS A 170 10.85 1.22 0.67
CA HIS A 170 11.84 1.01 1.72
C HIS A 170 13.17 0.64 1.07
N PRO A 171 14.29 1.26 1.46
CA PRO A 171 15.58 1.07 0.79
C PRO A 171 16.13 -0.35 0.86
N THR A 172 15.96 -1.02 2.00
CA THR A 172 16.66 -2.26 2.34
C THR A 172 15.69 -3.38 2.70
N CYS A 173 15.20 -4.10 1.69
CA CYS A 173 14.52 -5.37 1.81
C CYS A 173 15.49 -6.49 1.42
N LEU A 174 15.45 -7.62 2.09
CA LEU A 174 16.26 -8.78 1.71
C LEU A 174 15.95 -9.20 0.27
N TYR A 175 16.97 -9.30 -0.55
CA TYR A 175 16.87 -9.95 -1.85
C TYR A 175 17.06 -11.46 -1.70
N ASP A 176 15.94 -12.18 -1.76
CA ASP A 176 15.93 -13.64 -1.71
C ASP A 176 14.82 -14.19 -2.62
N LEU A 177 15.06 -15.31 -3.28
CA LEU A 177 14.09 -15.89 -4.22
C LEU A 177 12.92 -16.58 -3.52
N GLN A 178 13.11 -17.04 -2.29
CA GLN A 178 12.12 -17.77 -1.50
C GLN A 178 11.43 -16.87 -0.47
N VAL A 179 12.17 -16.00 0.19
CA VAL A 179 11.67 -15.08 1.23
C VAL A 179 11.49 -13.69 0.61
N LYS A 180 10.28 -13.43 0.15
CA LYS A 180 9.96 -12.14 -0.48
C LYS A 180 9.26 -11.26 0.53
N ASN A 181 9.82 -10.38 1.26
CA ASN A 181 9.21 -9.36 2.14
C ASN A 181 9.97 -9.15 3.43
N PHE A 182 11.13 -9.74 3.61
CA PHE A 182 11.86 -9.56 4.86
C PHE A 182 12.57 -8.22 4.87
N LEU A 183 12.09 -7.33 5.74
CA LEU A 183 12.62 -5.99 5.90
C LEU A 183 13.89 -6.02 6.73
N ILE A 184 14.99 -5.47 6.20
CA ILE A 184 16.18 -5.17 7.00
C ILE A 184 16.01 -3.75 7.56
N THR A 185 15.85 -3.65 8.87
CA THR A 185 15.56 -2.37 9.54
C THR A 185 16.59 -1.30 9.22
N GLU A 186 16.15 -0.06 9.23
CA GLU A 186 17.00 1.12 9.06
C GLU A 186 18.10 1.22 10.14
N ALA A 187 17.85 0.65 11.31
CA ALA A 187 18.82 0.63 12.41
C ALA A 187 20.16 -0.03 12.01
N VAL A 188 20.16 -1.02 11.11
CA VAL A 188 21.41 -1.63 10.60
C VAL A 188 22.30 -0.58 9.91
N ARG A 189 21.71 0.34 9.13
CA ARG A 189 22.43 1.48 8.54
C ARG A 189 22.81 2.51 9.60
N GLY A 190 21.90 2.73 10.57
CA GLY A 190 22.14 3.62 11.72
C GLY A 190 23.36 3.24 12.55
N GLU A 191 23.59 1.94 12.72
CA GLU A 191 24.71 1.37 13.48
C GLU A 191 25.95 1.10 12.63
N GLY A 192 26.04 1.70 11.44
CA GLY A 192 27.24 1.69 10.61
C GLY A 192 27.25 0.75 9.42
N GLY A 193 26.12 0.10 9.11
CA GLY A 193 25.99 -0.72 7.90
C GLY A 193 26.20 0.11 6.63
N ARG A 194 27.03 -0.37 5.70
CA ARG A 194 27.46 0.31 4.46
C ARG A 194 26.79 -0.31 3.25
N LEU A 195 26.36 0.56 2.33
CA LEU A 195 25.82 0.11 1.03
C LEU A 195 26.93 -0.04 0.01
N VAL A 196 27.13 -1.27 -0.45
CA VAL A 196 28.27 -1.67 -1.30
C VAL A 196 27.75 -2.21 -2.63
N ASN A 197 28.35 -1.75 -3.73
CA ASN A 197 28.07 -2.32 -5.04
C ASN A 197 28.76 -3.69 -5.16
N PRO A 198 28.03 -4.78 -5.43
CA PRO A 198 28.58 -6.14 -5.44
C PRO A 198 29.63 -6.38 -6.54
N THR A 199 29.58 -5.63 -7.65
CA THR A 199 30.53 -5.75 -8.75
C THR A 199 31.84 -5.02 -8.48
N THR A 200 31.75 -3.82 -7.89
CA THR A 200 32.94 -2.97 -7.68
C THR A 200 33.55 -3.09 -6.28
N GLY A 201 32.83 -3.67 -5.32
CA GLY A 201 33.21 -3.74 -3.92
C GLY A 201 33.25 -2.39 -3.19
N LYS A 202 32.77 -1.31 -3.82
CA LYS A 202 32.86 0.05 -3.28
C LYS A 202 31.58 0.46 -2.60
N ASN A 203 31.71 1.15 -1.45
CA ASN A 203 30.60 1.94 -0.88
C ASN A 203 30.25 3.07 -1.85
N PHE A 204 28.98 3.14 -2.26
CA PHE A 204 28.54 4.11 -3.27
C PHE A 204 27.82 5.34 -2.68
N MET A 205 27.31 5.28 -1.45
CA MET A 205 26.58 6.41 -0.85
C MET A 205 27.33 7.73 -0.86
N PRO A 206 28.66 7.80 -0.67
CA PRO A 206 29.42 9.06 -0.77
C PRO A 206 29.28 9.81 -2.10
N TYR A 207 28.91 9.12 -3.18
CA TYR A 207 28.67 9.75 -4.50
C TYR A 207 27.28 10.37 -4.65
N TYR A 208 26.34 10.00 -3.75
CA TYR A 208 24.94 10.42 -3.85
C TYR A 208 24.52 11.44 -2.79
N ASP A 209 25.01 11.30 -1.54
CA ASP A 209 24.62 12.21 -0.45
C ASP A 209 25.71 12.28 0.62
N PRO A 210 26.07 13.50 1.11
CA PRO A 210 27.08 13.69 2.15
C PRO A 210 26.71 13.09 3.52
N ARG A 211 25.43 12.79 3.75
CA ARG A 211 24.93 12.11 4.97
C ARG A 211 25.12 10.60 4.90
N LEU A 212 25.60 10.07 3.78
CA LEU A 212 25.87 8.66 3.53
C LEU A 212 24.61 7.81 3.72
N GLU A 213 24.75 6.66 4.38
CA GLU A 213 23.65 5.72 4.68
C GLU A 213 22.59 6.29 5.65
N LEU A 214 22.87 7.41 6.31
CA LEU A 214 21.95 8.15 7.18
C LEU A 214 21.09 9.18 6.43
N ALA A 215 21.26 9.30 5.11
CA ALA A 215 20.38 10.10 4.28
C ALA A 215 18.91 9.61 4.39
N PRO A 216 17.90 10.46 4.12
CA PRO A 216 16.50 10.07 4.11
C PRO A 216 16.23 8.86 3.21
N ARG A 217 15.22 8.07 3.56
CA ARG A 217 14.89 6.80 2.89
C ARG A 217 14.74 6.94 1.37
N ASP A 218 14.12 8.01 0.90
CA ASP A 218 13.93 8.29 -0.52
C ASP A 218 15.26 8.55 -1.24
N VAL A 219 16.21 9.24 -0.60
CA VAL A 219 17.57 9.46 -1.15
C VAL A 219 18.33 8.15 -1.25
N VAL A 220 18.33 7.35 -0.19
CA VAL A 220 19.00 6.04 -0.17
C VAL A 220 18.38 5.11 -1.21
N ALA A 221 17.05 5.06 -1.30
CA ALA A 221 16.36 4.22 -2.29
C ALA A 221 16.71 4.64 -3.73
N ARG A 222 16.78 5.96 -4.00
CA ARG A 222 17.22 6.47 -5.32
C ARG A 222 18.66 6.10 -5.64
N ALA A 223 19.56 6.18 -4.66
CA ALA A 223 20.96 5.78 -4.84
C ALA A 223 21.08 4.30 -5.19
N ILE A 224 20.39 3.42 -4.46
CA ILE A 224 20.36 1.98 -4.75
C ILE A 224 19.76 1.70 -6.14
N ASP A 225 18.63 2.32 -6.48
CA ASP A 225 17.99 2.15 -7.80
C ASP A 225 18.89 2.60 -8.94
N ALA A 226 19.64 3.71 -8.74
CA ALA A 226 20.61 4.19 -9.71
C ALA A 226 21.78 3.20 -9.92
N GLU A 227 22.32 2.64 -8.83
CA GLU A 227 23.38 1.61 -8.91
C GLU A 227 22.88 0.34 -9.60
N ILE A 228 21.70 -0.17 -9.23
CA ILE A 228 21.10 -1.34 -9.86
C ILE A 228 20.94 -1.12 -11.36
N LYS A 229 20.38 0.01 -11.79
CA LYS A 229 20.15 0.32 -13.21
C LYS A 229 21.43 0.57 -13.99
N ARG A 230 22.40 1.26 -13.37
CA ARG A 230 23.68 1.59 -14.00
C ARG A 230 24.53 0.35 -14.32
N TYR A 231 24.54 -0.61 -13.39
CA TYR A 231 25.40 -1.78 -13.48
C TYR A 231 24.66 -3.07 -13.90
N GLY A 232 23.33 -3.00 -14.10
CA GLY A 232 22.50 -4.15 -14.46
C GLY A 232 22.43 -5.20 -13.34
N LEU A 233 22.38 -4.72 -12.08
CA LEU A 233 22.35 -5.58 -10.89
C LEU A 233 20.92 -6.00 -10.54
N ASP A 234 20.78 -7.12 -9.84
CA ASP A 234 19.52 -7.52 -9.21
C ASP A 234 19.39 -6.95 -7.78
N TYR A 235 20.52 -6.71 -7.09
CA TYR A 235 20.60 -6.23 -5.71
C TYR A 235 21.89 -5.47 -5.44
N VAL A 236 21.96 -4.81 -4.29
CA VAL A 236 23.19 -4.28 -3.70
C VAL A 236 23.48 -4.97 -2.38
N HIS A 237 24.67 -4.79 -1.82
CA HIS A 237 25.05 -5.32 -0.53
C HIS A 237 24.85 -4.28 0.59
N LEU A 238 24.25 -4.69 1.70
CA LEU A 238 24.31 -3.98 2.97
C LEU A 238 25.29 -4.72 3.89
N ASP A 239 26.44 -4.12 4.15
CA ASP A 239 27.55 -4.72 4.86
C ASP A 239 27.75 -4.09 6.24
N ILE A 240 27.56 -4.88 7.30
CA ILE A 240 27.85 -4.54 8.69
C ILE A 240 28.91 -5.48 9.29
N SER A 241 29.49 -6.37 8.49
CA SER A 241 30.44 -7.39 8.95
C SER A 241 31.76 -6.82 9.49
N HIS A 242 32.04 -5.55 9.27
CA HIS A 242 33.18 -4.83 9.83
C HIS A 242 32.99 -4.45 11.32
N MET A 243 31.77 -4.56 11.85
CA MET A 243 31.47 -4.36 13.27
C MET A 243 31.75 -5.62 14.08
N PRO A 244 32.04 -5.52 15.41
CA PRO A 244 32.25 -6.70 16.25
C PRO A 244 31.04 -7.64 16.20
N ALA A 245 31.30 -8.95 16.06
CA ALA A 245 30.23 -9.94 15.89
C ALA A 245 29.24 -9.96 17.07
N ASP A 246 29.72 -9.78 18.31
CA ASP A 246 28.86 -9.76 19.49
C ASP A 246 27.97 -8.52 19.50
N PHE A 247 28.50 -7.35 19.10
CA PHE A 247 27.70 -6.15 18.91
C PHE A 247 26.54 -6.38 17.93
N VAL A 248 26.81 -6.99 16.77
CA VAL A 248 25.78 -7.26 15.75
C VAL A 248 24.71 -8.21 16.26
N ARG A 249 25.09 -9.27 17.00
CA ARG A 249 24.16 -10.25 17.57
C ARG A 249 23.29 -9.65 18.66
N GLU A 250 23.84 -8.79 19.50
CA GLU A 250 23.12 -8.13 20.60
C GLU A 250 22.13 -7.07 20.09
N HIS A 251 22.52 -6.30 19.06
CA HIS A 251 21.68 -5.22 18.52
C HIS A 251 20.61 -5.71 17.53
N PHE A 252 20.86 -6.81 16.83
CA PHE A 252 19.98 -7.33 15.76
C PHE A 252 19.68 -8.83 15.91
N PRO A 253 19.25 -9.33 17.09
CA PRO A 253 19.12 -10.77 17.32
C PRO A 253 18.13 -11.43 16.36
N ASN A 254 16.95 -10.84 16.15
CA ASN A 254 15.91 -11.40 15.26
C ASN A 254 16.31 -11.40 13.78
N ILE A 255 16.97 -10.32 13.32
CA ILE A 255 17.46 -10.24 11.95
C ILE A 255 18.59 -11.25 11.74
N HIS A 256 19.53 -11.33 12.69
CA HIS A 256 20.65 -12.26 12.62
C HIS A 256 20.17 -13.72 12.57
N GLU A 257 19.26 -14.12 13.47
CA GLU A 257 18.69 -15.47 13.50
C GLU A 257 17.97 -15.79 12.17
N LYS A 258 17.14 -14.86 11.68
CA LYS A 258 16.43 -15.04 10.43
C LYS A 258 17.36 -15.20 9.24
N LEU A 259 18.40 -14.38 9.13
CA LEU A 259 19.39 -14.45 8.06
C LEU A 259 20.24 -15.72 8.15
N LEU A 260 20.64 -16.16 9.35
CA LEU A 260 21.32 -17.43 9.55
C LEU A 260 20.49 -18.61 9.08
N GLY A 261 19.18 -18.62 9.34
CA GLY A 261 18.25 -19.62 8.83
C GLY A 261 18.16 -19.68 7.29
N LEU A 262 18.61 -18.61 6.60
CA LEU A 262 18.73 -18.51 5.14
C LEU A 262 20.17 -18.71 4.63
N GLY A 263 21.10 -19.07 5.53
CA GLY A 263 22.51 -19.28 5.17
C GLY A 263 23.35 -18.00 5.08
N ILE A 264 22.84 -16.87 5.57
CA ILE A 264 23.53 -15.57 5.55
C ILE A 264 23.98 -15.21 6.98
N ASP A 265 25.27 -15.26 7.25
CA ASP A 265 25.83 -14.76 8.52
C ASP A 265 26.25 -13.28 8.35
N MET A 266 25.38 -12.36 8.80
CA MET A 266 25.61 -10.92 8.68
C MET A 266 26.83 -10.40 9.48
N THR A 267 27.40 -11.23 10.37
CA THR A 267 28.64 -10.89 11.08
C THR A 267 29.90 -11.16 10.26
N ARG A 268 29.76 -11.85 9.10
CA ARG A 268 30.88 -12.30 8.25
C ARG A 268 30.72 -11.95 6.79
N SER A 269 29.48 -11.78 6.35
CA SER A 269 29.15 -11.53 4.95
C SER A 269 28.09 -10.44 4.80
N PRO A 270 28.11 -9.69 3.69
CA PRO A 270 27.13 -8.68 3.45
C PRO A 270 25.76 -9.29 3.15
N ILE A 271 24.71 -8.53 3.46
CA ILE A 271 23.32 -8.89 3.23
C ILE A 271 22.91 -8.41 1.82
N PRO A 272 22.43 -9.26 0.92
CA PRO A 272 21.89 -8.81 -0.36
C PRO A 272 20.56 -8.06 -0.12
N VAL A 273 20.47 -6.81 -0.57
CA VAL A 273 19.29 -5.97 -0.36
C VAL A 273 18.85 -5.28 -1.65
N VAL A 274 17.55 -5.04 -1.73
CA VAL A 274 16.89 -4.34 -2.84
C VAL A 274 15.84 -3.40 -2.25
N PRO A 275 15.59 -2.22 -2.85
CA PRO A 275 14.44 -1.44 -2.46
C PRO A 275 13.16 -2.22 -2.69
N ALA A 276 12.16 -2.03 -1.83
CA ALA A 276 10.86 -2.68 -1.99
C ALA A 276 9.74 -1.68 -1.78
N GLN A 277 8.69 -1.79 -2.58
CA GLN A 277 7.49 -0.99 -2.35
C GLN A 277 6.95 -1.28 -0.94
N HIS A 278 6.61 -0.21 -0.20
CA HIS A 278 6.32 -0.29 1.22
C HIS A 278 4.97 0.33 1.60
N TYR A 279 4.56 1.44 0.96
CA TYR A 279 3.31 2.12 1.26
C TYR A 279 2.77 2.89 0.04
N THR A 280 1.43 2.91 -0.10
CA THR A 280 0.70 3.67 -1.11
C THR A 280 0.13 4.93 -0.48
N CYS A 281 0.63 6.13 -0.87
CA CYS A 281 0.14 7.39 -0.28
C CYS A 281 -1.12 7.92 -0.97
N GLY A 282 -1.36 7.53 -2.21
CA GLY A 282 -2.58 7.83 -2.96
C GLY A 282 -3.68 6.81 -2.77
N GLY A 283 -4.82 7.04 -3.36
CA GLY A 283 -5.97 6.14 -3.28
C GLY A 283 -7.30 6.81 -3.57
N ILE A 284 -8.37 6.22 -3.07
CA ILE A 284 -9.74 6.72 -3.17
C ILE A 284 -9.84 8.06 -2.44
N VAL A 285 -10.39 9.08 -3.10
CA VAL A 285 -10.62 10.39 -2.47
C VAL A 285 -11.71 10.26 -1.42
N VAL A 286 -11.40 10.66 -0.19
CA VAL A 286 -12.35 10.64 0.93
C VAL A 286 -12.37 11.97 1.69
N ASP A 287 -13.50 12.27 2.34
CA ASP A 287 -13.59 13.35 3.31
C ASP A 287 -13.21 12.88 4.73
N ARG A 288 -13.32 13.77 5.73
CA ARG A 288 -12.96 13.48 7.13
C ARG A 288 -13.86 12.44 7.82
N ASP A 289 -15.03 12.17 7.26
CA ASP A 289 -15.92 11.09 7.71
C ASP A 289 -15.69 9.78 6.92
N GLY A 290 -14.65 9.70 6.09
CA GLY A 290 -14.35 8.55 5.24
C GLY A 290 -15.33 8.34 4.08
N ARG A 291 -16.19 9.33 3.76
CA ARG A 291 -17.14 9.22 2.65
C ARG A 291 -16.42 9.39 1.32
N THR A 292 -16.80 8.58 0.37
CA THR A 292 -16.36 8.69 -1.03
C THR A 292 -17.31 9.55 -1.87
N ASP A 293 -17.05 9.63 -3.16
CA ASP A 293 -17.96 10.31 -4.11
C ASP A 293 -19.33 9.62 -4.26
N LEU A 294 -19.41 8.34 -3.91
CA LEU A 294 -20.64 7.55 -4.09
C LEU A 294 -21.41 7.40 -2.79
N PRO A 295 -22.74 7.70 -2.79
CA PRO A 295 -23.60 7.41 -1.66
C PRO A 295 -23.54 5.93 -1.28
N GLY A 296 -23.56 5.65 0.03
CA GLY A 296 -23.47 4.29 0.56
C GLY A 296 -22.04 3.70 0.59
N LEU A 297 -21.03 4.41 0.08
CA LEU A 297 -19.65 3.97 0.07
C LEU A 297 -18.75 4.84 0.93
N TYR A 298 -17.99 4.17 1.78
CA TYR A 298 -16.94 4.74 2.63
C TYR A 298 -15.60 4.03 2.37
N ALA A 299 -14.50 4.67 2.71
CA ALA A 299 -13.19 4.03 2.70
C ALA A 299 -12.30 4.56 3.82
N ALA A 300 -11.37 3.72 4.33
CA ALA A 300 -10.44 4.08 5.39
C ALA A 300 -9.10 3.36 5.23
N GLY A 301 -8.02 3.98 5.70
CA GLY A 301 -6.67 3.43 5.69
C GLY A 301 -5.98 3.52 4.31
N GLU A 302 -5.01 2.65 4.07
CA GLU A 302 -4.07 2.76 2.94
C GLU A 302 -4.71 2.69 1.53
N CYS A 303 -5.97 2.30 1.40
CA CYS A 303 -6.68 2.39 0.12
C CYS A 303 -7.18 3.81 -0.20
N THR A 304 -6.98 4.79 0.69
CA THR A 304 -7.53 6.15 0.57
C THR A 304 -6.48 7.21 0.33
N GLN A 305 -6.89 8.28 -0.31
CA GLN A 305 -6.21 9.57 -0.25
C GLN A 305 -7.03 10.48 0.68
N SER A 306 -6.63 10.53 1.93
CA SER A 306 -7.28 11.31 2.98
C SER A 306 -6.76 12.76 3.10
N GLY A 307 -5.61 13.04 2.48
CA GLY A 307 -4.87 14.29 2.67
C GLY A 307 -3.84 14.26 3.82
N LEU A 308 -3.78 13.17 4.60
CA LEU A 308 -2.83 13.07 5.73
C LEU A 308 -1.38 13.01 5.29
N HIS A 309 -1.07 12.18 4.30
CA HIS A 309 0.32 11.85 3.95
C HIS A 309 0.96 12.80 2.94
N GLY A 310 0.16 13.46 2.10
CA GLY A 310 0.69 14.28 1.01
C GLY A 310 1.58 13.44 0.06
N ALA A 311 2.70 14.00 -0.35
CA ALA A 311 3.61 13.35 -1.29
C ALA A 311 4.55 12.30 -0.67
N ASN A 312 4.53 12.11 0.64
CA ASN A 312 5.35 11.11 1.35
C ASN A 312 4.83 10.86 2.77
N ARG A 313 4.59 9.60 3.10
CA ARG A 313 4.13 9.18 4.42
C ARG A 313 5.26 9.26 5.46
N LEU A 314 4.99 9.90 6.58
CA LEU A 314 5.82 9.80 7.78
C LEU A 314 5.58 8.44 8.47
N ALA A 315 6.64 7.78 8.90
CA ALA A 315 6.59 6.48 9.58
C ALA A 315 5.59 6.49 10.75
N SER A 316 4.94 5.37 11.00
CA SER A 316 3.92 5.11 12.03
C SER A 316 2.60 5.89 11.94
N ASN A 317 2.45 6.83 11.01
CA ASN A 317 1.19 7.54 10.81
C ASN A 317 0.11 6.69 10.11
N SER A 318 0.48 5.62 9.41
CA SER A 318 -0.46 4.79 8.65
C SER A 318 -1.46 4.06 9.54
N LEU A 319 -1.01 3.44 10.65
CA LEU A 319 -1.94 2.80 11.57
C LEU A 319 -2.86 3.81 12.24
N LEU A 320 -2.33 4.98 12.59
CA LEU A 320 -3.15 6.05 13.17
C LEU A 320 -4.22 6.55 12.21
N GLU A 321 -3.91 6.69 10.92
CA GLU A 321 -4.89 6.98 9.88
C GLU A 321 -6.01 5.94 9.84
N CYS A 322 -5.66 4.64 9.85
CA CYS A 322 -6.64 3.57 9.83
C CYS A 322 -7.63 3.67 11.01
N PHE A 323 -7.13 3.94 12.22
CA PHE A 323 -7.99 4.05 13.40
C PHE A 323 -8.87 5.28 13.37
N VAL A 324 -8.30 6.45 13.11
CA VAL A 324 -9.03 7.71 13.15
C VAL A 324 -10.11 7.76 12.07
N PHE A 325 -9.79 7.38 10.85
CA PHE A 325 -10.78 7.37 9.75
C PHE A 325 -11.78 6.21 9.87
N GLY A 326 -11.36 5.04 10.36
CA GLY A 326 -12.28 3.94 10.65
C GLY A 326 -13.32 4.32 11.70
N GLU A 327 -12.90 4.97 12.80
CA GLU A 327 -13.81 5.47 13.82
C GLU A 327 -14.71 6.62 13.31
N ALA A 328 -14.17 7.52 12.49
CA ALA A 328 -14.93 8.62 11.91
C ALA A 328 -16.03 8.11 10.97
N ALA A 329 -15.69 7.14 10.10
CA ALA A 329 -16.66 6.51 9.20
C ALA A 329 -17.77 5.78 9.99
N ALA A 330 -17.40 4.99 10.99
CA ALA A 330 -18.37 4.30 11.85
C ALA A 330 -19.29 5.28 12.59
N ALA A 331 -18.73 6.34 13.14
CA ALA A 331 -19.51 7.38 13.82
C ALA A 331 -20.46 8.13 12.86
N HIS A 332 -20.01 8.42 11.63
CA HIS A 332 -20.86 9.05 10.62
C HIS A 332 -22.01 8.12 10.20
N ILE A 333 -21.72 6.84 9.92
CA ILE A 333 -22.73 5.84 9.56
C ILE A 333 -23.76 5.72 10.70
N ALA A 334 -23.31 5.64 11.97
CA ALA A 334 -24.20 5.53 13.12
C ALA A 334 -25.13 6.76 13.25
N ARG A 335 -24.59 7.98 13.09
CA ARG A 335 -25.40 9.23 13.14
C ARG A 335 -26.43 9.31 12.02
N ARG A 336 -26.15 8.70 10.86
CA ARG A 336 -27.00 8.77 9.67
C ARG A 336 -27.79 7.50 9.43
N TRP A 337 -27.79 6.56 10.37
CA TRP A 337 -28.35 5.22 10.18
C TRP A 337 -29.82 5.22 9.70
N ASP A 338 -30.63 6.10 10.27
CA ASP A 338 -32.04 6.20 9.90
C ASP A 338 -32.26 6.87 8.53
N ASP A 339 -31.29 7.68 8.08
CA ASP A 339 -31.32 8.34 6.76
C ASP A 339 -30.76 7.45 5.65
N LEU A 340 -30.03 6.38 6.01
CA LEU A 340 -29.47 5.45 5.01
C LEU A 340 -30.58 4.52 4.52
N PRO A 341 -30.90 4.53 3.22
CA PRO A 341 -31.94 3.68 2.70
C PRO A 341 -31.55 2.19 2.78
N PRO A 342 -32.52 1.29 3.03
CA PRO A 342 -32.25 -0.14 2.92
C PRO A 342 -31.93 -0.48 1.47
N PRO A 343 -31.04 -1.47 1.24
CA PRO A 343 -30.72 -1.92 -0.12
C PRO A 343 -32.00 -2.42 -0.82
N PRO A 344 -32.25 -1.99 -2.07
CA PRO A 344 -33.30 -2.59 -2.90
C PRO A 344 -32.91 -4.02 -3.29
N PRO A 345 -33.79 -4.78 -3.93
CA PRO A 345 -33.38 -6.02 -4.58
C PRO A 345 -32.27 -5.72 -5.60
N VAL A 346 -31.09 -6.27 -5.36
CA VAL A 346 -29.92 -6.12 -6.25
C VAL A 346 -29.81 -7.38 -7.10
N ARG A 347 -29.47 -7.22 -8.38
CA ARG A 347 -29.30 -8.32 -9.31
C ARG A 347 -28.19 -9.27 -8.83
N PRO A 348 -28.42 -10.58 -8.73
CA PRO A 348 -27.37 -11.54 -8.41
C PRO A 348 -26.29 -11.56 -9.50
N TRP A 349 -25.13 -12.09 -9.16
CA TRP A 349 -24.04 -12.33 -10.12
C TRP A 349 -24.51 -13.29 -11.22
N ASP A 350 -24.21 -12.98 -12.48
CA ASP A 350 -24.67 -13.73 -13.63
C ASP A 350 -23.49 -14.40 -14.35
N GLU A 351 -23.40 -15.72 -14.24
CA GLU A 351 -22.37 -16.55 -14.90
C GLU A 351 -22.93 -17.33 -16.11
N SER A 352 -24.12 -16.99 -16.57
CA SER A 352 -24.78 -17.75 -17.65
C SER A 352 -24.06 -17.71 -18.99
N ARG A 353 -23.08 -16.79 -19.15
CA ARG A 353 -22.38 -16.55 -20.43
C ARG A 353 -20.90 -16.92 -20.38
N VAL A 354 -20.41 -17.47 -19.28
CA VAL A 354 -19.00 -17.78 -19.09
C VAL A 354 -18.79 -19.29 -18.92
N ALA A 355 -17.60 -19.76 -19.28
CA ALA A 355 -17.17 -21.14 -19.15
C ALA A 355 -16.06 -21.27 -18.11
N ASP A 356 -15.73 -22.50 -17.72
CA ASP A 356 -14.53 -22.75 -16.94
C ASP A 356 -13.30 -22.50 -17.80
N SER A 357 -12.26 -21.92 -17.18
CA SER A 357 -11.00 -21.66 -17.88
C SER A 357 -10.28 -22.95 -18.24
N ASP A 358 -9.78 -23.02 -19.46
CA ASP A 358 -8.93 -24.09 -19.98
C ASP A 358 -7.43 -23.76 -19.89
N GLU A 359 -7.06 -22.50 -19.64
CA GLU A 359 -5.67 -22.05 -19.69
C GLU A 359 -5.32 -21.00 -18.61
N GLU A 360 -4.84 -21.45 -17.45
CA GLU A 360 -4.41 -20.55 -16.36
C GLU A 360 -3.04 -19.88 -16.60
N VAL A 361 -2.29 -20.31 -17.61
CA VAL A 361 -0.94 -19.78 -17.87
C VAL A 361 -0.98 -18.28 -18.19
N VAL A 362 -2.03 -17.81 -18.85
CA VAL A 362 -2.25 -16.40 -19.20
C VAL A 362 -2.26 -15.52 -17.94
N ILE A 363 -2.99 -15.94 -16.90
CA ILE A 363 -3.08 -15.20 -15.64
C ILE A 363 -1.71 -15.12 -14.95
N LYS A 364 -1.00 -16.24 -14.84
CA LYS A 364 0.31 -16.32 -14.17
C LYS A 364 1.39 -15.54 -14.91
N GLN A 365 1.37 -15.58 -16.25
CA GLN A 365 2.30 -14.84 -17.09
C GLN A 365 2.08 -13.34 -16.93
N ASN A 366 0.85 -12.86 -17.11
CA ASN A 366 0.51 -11.45 -17.01
C ASN A 366 0.78 -10.90 -15.60
N TRP A 367 0.49 -11.67 -14.55
CA TRP A 367 0.83 -11.32 -13.17
C TRP A 367 2.33 -11.06 -12.98
N THR A 368 3.17 -11.92 -13.53
CA THR A 368 4.62 -11.77 -13.41
C THR A 368 5.12 -10.60 -14.24
N GLU A 369 4.61 -10.44 -15.43
CA GLU A 369 5.03 -9.44 -16.39
C GLU A 369 4.70 -8.02 -15.91
N ILE A 370 3.46 -7.75 -15.47
CA ILE A 370 3.08 -6.42 -15.00
C ILE A 370 3.96 -5.95 -13.84
N ARG A 371 4.25 -6.81 -12.88
CA ARG A 371 5.08 -6.47 -11.72
C ARG A 371 6.52 -6.15 -12.10
N ARG A 372 7.08 -6.84 -13.10
CA ARG A 372 8.41 -6.53 -13.67
C ARG A 372 8.40 -5.20 -14.41
N PHE A 373 7.36 -4.91 -15.20
CA PHE A 373 7.23 -3.63 -15.88
C PHE A 373 7.12 -2.47 -14.91
N MET A 374 6.27 -2.58 -13.90
CA MET A 374 6.13 -1.57 -12.88
C MET A 374 7.46 -1.33 -12.13
N TRP A 375 8.18 -2.39 -11.79
CA TRP A 375 9.49 -2.29 -11.16
C TRP A 375 10.52 -1.57 -12.05
N ASN A 376 10.63 -1.97 -13.30
CA ASN A 376 11.68 -1.48 -14.19
C ASN A 376 11.42 -0.07 -14.74
N TYR A 377 10.16 0.27 -15.00
CA TYR A 377 9.79 1.50 -15.71
C TYR A 377 9.06 2.53 -14.84
N VAL A 378 8.36 2.11 -13.79
CA VAL A 378 7.50 2.96 -12.96
C VAL A 378 7.98 3.01 -11.49
N GLY A 379 9.18 2.52 -11.24
CA GLY A 379 9.78 2.43 -9.90
C GLY A 379 10.20 3.79 -9.33
N ILE A 380 11.37 3.81 -8.67
CA ILE A 380 11.83 4.94 -7.87
C ILE A 380 12.26 6.14 -8.73
N VAL A 381 13.08 5.89 -9.77
CA VAL A 381 13.55 6.93 -10.71
C VAL A 381 12.83 6.75 -12.03
N ARG A 382 12.03 7.74 -12.41
CA ARG A 382 11.14 7.72 -13.56
C ARG A 382 11.65 8.60 -14.69
N THR A 383 11.18 8.33 -15.91
CA THR A 383 11.28 9.22 -17.07
C THR A 383 9.99 9.11 -17.87
N THR A 384 9.57 10.17 -18.56
CA THR A 384 8.39 10.19 -19.43
C THR A 384 8.40 9.02 -20.39
N LYS A 385 9.53 8.78 -21.08
CA LYS A 385 9.69 7.68 -22.02
C LYS A 385 9.48 6.29 -21.40
N ARG A 386 9.90 6.07 -20.14
CA ARG A 386 9.66 4.80 -19.42
C ARG A 386 8.20 4.66 -19.05
N LEU A 387 7.57 5.74 -18.55
CA LEU A 387 6.16 5.75 -18.19
C LEU A 387 5.25 5.49 -19.41
N GLU A 388 5.54 6.09 -20.57
CA GLU A 388 4.82 5.84 -21.82
C GLU A 388 4.93 4.38 -22.29
N ARG A 389 6.11 3.77 -22.17
CA ARG A 389 6.29 2.34 -22.44
C ARG A 389 5.46 1.47 -21.51
N ALA A 390 5.41 1.80 -20.23
CA ALA A 390 4.59 1.09 -19.26
C ALA A 390 3.10 1.25 -19.59
N ALA A 391 2.63 2.47 -19.90
CA ALA A 391 1.24 2.75 -20.29
C ALA A 391 0.82 1.89 -21.49
N ASN A 392 1.61 1.87 -22.56
CA ASN A 392 1.31 1.07 -23.77
C ASN A 392 1.22 -0.42 -23.44
N ARG A 393 2.11 -0.93 -22.59
CA ARG A 393 2.10 -2.36 -22.22
C ARG A 393 0.92 -2.70 -21.33
N ILE A 394 0.60 -1.85 -20.35
CA ILE A 394 -0.56 -2.02 -19.48
C ILE A 394 -1.85 -2.03 -20.32
N ALA A 395 -1.99 -1.14 -21.30
CA ALA A 395 -3.17 -1.10 -22.17
C ALA A 395 -3.38 -2.43 -22.90
N MET A 396 -2.32 -2.99 -23.52
CA MET A 396 -2.39 -4.29 -24.19
C MET A 396 -2.81 -5.42 -23.23
N MET A 397 -2.19 -5.49 -22.05
CA MET A 397 -2.52 -6.51 -21.05
C MET A 397 -3.94 -6.33 -20.50
N THR A 398 -4.41 -5.10 -20.39
CA THR A 398 -5.78 -4.81 -19.94
C THR A 398 -6.81 -5.29 -20.95
N GLU A 399 -6.58 -5.12 -22.25
CA GLU A 399 -7.44 -5.65 -23.30
C GLU A 399 -7.48 -7.19 -23.27
N GLU A 400 -6.32 -7.84 -23.16
CA GLU A 400 -6.21 -9.30 -23.07
C GLU A 400 -6.95 -9.85 -21.83
N VAL A 401 -6.75 -9.23 -20.66
CA VAL A 401 -7.42 -9.67 -19.42
C VAL A 401 -8.91 -9.34 -19.44
N ALA A 402 -9.33 -8.25 -20.09
CA ALA A 402 -10.74 -7.92 -20.24
C ALA A 402 -11.47 -8.93 -21.13
N ASP A 403 -10.85 -9.36 -22.24
CA ASP A 403 -11.38 -10.41 -23.11
C ASP A 403 -11.50 -11.74 -22.34
N TYR A 404 -10.45 -12.14 -21.63
CA TYR A 404 -10.45 -13.33 -20.78
C TYR A 404 -11.54 -13.28 -19.71
N TYR A 405 -11.67 -12.15 -19.01
CA TYR A 405 -12.69 -11.92 -17.97
C TYR A 405 -14.12 -12.01 -18.53
N GLY A 406 -14.33 -11.63 -19.78
CA GLY A 406 -15.63 -11.70 -20.46
C GLY A 406 -16.07 -13.12 -20.86
N HIS A 407 -15.12 -14.05 -20.98
CA HIS A 407 -15.38 -15.42 -21.45
C HIS A 407 -15.32 -16.50 -20.36
N PHE A 408 -14.58 -16.25 -19.29
CA PHE A 408 -14.34 -17.26 -18.28
C PHE A 408 -14.88 -16.89 -16.90
N ARG A 409 -15.20 -17.89 -16.09
CA ARG A 409 -15.60 -17.69 -14.71
C ARG A 409 -14.51 -16.97 -13.92
N VAL A 410 -14.95 -16.10 -13.04
CA VAL A 410 -14.05 -15.36 -12.17
C VAL A 410 -13.35 -16.30 -11.19
N THR A 411 -12.04 -16.13 -11.09
CA THR A 411 -11.21 -16.76 -10.08
C THR A 411 -10.51 -15.70 -9.24
N PRO A 412 -10.09 -16.00 -8.00
CA PRO A 412 -9.32 -15.07 -7.18
C PRO A 412 -8.12 -14.47 -7.91
N ASP A 413 -7.36 -15.28 -8.62
CA ASP A 413 -6.15 -14.86 -9.34
C ASP A 413 -6.48 -13.93 -10.52
N LEU A 414 -7.60 -14.19 -11.24
CA LEU A 414 -8.08 -13.33 -12.32
C LEU A 414 -8.56 -11.97 -11.79
N ILE A 415 -9.29 -11.97 -10.68
CA ILE A 415 -9.78 -10.74 -10.02
C ILE A 415 -8.59 -9.89 -9.58
N GLU A 416 -7.63 -10.49 -8.88
CA GLU A 416 -6.43 -9.81 -8.41
C GLU A 416 -5.61 -9.25 -9.58
N LEU A 417 -5.44 -10.00 -10.68
CA LEU A 417 -4.75 -9.54 -11.89
C LEU A 417 -5.45 -8.33 -12.53
N ARG A 418 -6.78 -8.39 -12.69
CA ARG A 418 -7.58 -7.28 -13.22
C ARG A 418 -7.42 -6.02 -12.37
N ASN A 419 -7.47 -6.15 -11.04
CA ASN A 419 -7.31 -5.05 -10.11
C ASN A 419 -5.88 -4.49 -10.13
N LEU A 420 -4.89 -5.36 -10.26
CA LEU A 420 -3.48 -4.99 -10.36
C LEU A 420 -3.19 -4.17 -11.62
N LEU A 421 -3.73 -4.57 -12.77
CA LEU A 421 -3.62 -3.84 -14.03
C LEU A 421 -4.30 -2.47 -13.94
N GLN A 422 -5.53 -2.42 -13.40
CA GLN A 422 -6.24 -1.17 -13.20
C GLN A 422 -5.46 -0.21 -12.30
N THR A 423 -4.92 -0.71 -11.19
CA THR A 423 -4.14 0.11 -10.25
C THR A 423 -2.82 0.56 -10.85
N ALA A 424 -2.15 -0.30 -11.63
CA ALA A 424 -0.94 0.06 -12.36
C ALA A 424 -1.20 1.18 -13.39
N ASP A 425 -2.32 1.12 -14.12
CA ASP A 425 -2.76 2.19 -15.04
C ASP A 425 -2.93 3.52 -14.30
N LEU A 426 -3.62 3.51 -13.14
CA LEU A 426 -3.83 4.70 -12.32
C LEU A 426 -2.50 5.30 -11.82
N ILE A 427 -1.54 4.46 -11.40
CA ILE A 427 -0.20 4.90 -10.99
C ILE A 427 0.54 5.56 -12.16
N VAL A 428 0.53 4.94 -13.33
CA VAL A 428 1.24 5.44 -14.52
C VAL A 428 0.61 6.74 -15.03
N ARG A 429 -0.72 6.82 -15.11
CA ARG A 429 -1.44 8.03 -15.51
C ARG A 429 -1.17 9.19 -14.56
N SER A 430 -1.21 8.95 -13.24
CA SER A 430 -0.86 9.95 -12.23
C SER A 430 0.59 10.42 -12.37
N ALA A 431 1.54 9.49 -12.57
CA ALA A 431 2.94 9.81 -12.76
C ALA A 431 3.22 10.59 -14.05
N LEU A 432 2.51 10.30 -15.15
CA LEU A 432 2.58 11.05 -16.41
C LEU A 432 1.98 12.45 -16.30
N HIS A 433 0.94 12.60 -15.45
CA HIS A 433 0.29 13.89 -15.23
C HIS A 433 1.18 14.87 -14.47
N ARG A 434 1.91 14.41 -13.44
CA ARG A 434 2.77 15.24 -12.59
C ARG A 434 4.06 15.63 -13.30
N LYS A 435 4.23 16.94 -13.57
CA LYS A 435 5.40 17.50 -14.28
C LYS A 435 6.37 18.20 -13.30
N GLU A 436 6.68 17.53 -12.21
CA GLU A 436 7.64 17.96 -11.18
C GLU A 436 8.22 16.75 -10.47
N SER A 437 9.27 16.93 -9.69
CA SER A 437 9.75 15.97 -8.70
C SER A 437 9.38 16.45 -7.30
N ARG A 438 8.48 15.70 -6.61
CA ARG A 438 7.98 16.06 -5.28
C ARG A 438 7.83 14.81 -4.43
N GLY A 439 8.38 14.82 -3.22
CA GLY A 439 8.29 13.68 -2.30
C GLY A 439 8.75 12.37 -2.94
N LEU A 440 7.85 11.39 -3.01
CA LEU A 440 8.13 10.06 -3.56
C LEU A 440 8.12 10.00 -5.10
N HIS A 441 7.56 10.99 -5.78
CA HIS A 441 7.60 11.07 -7.23
C HIS A 441 8.86 11.79 -7.67
N TYR A 442 9.81 11.05 -8.27
CA TYR A 442 11.04 11.59 -8.82
C TYR A 442 11.18 11.24 -10.30
N THR A 443 11.32 12.26 -11.14
CA THR A 443 11.48 12.11 -12.59
C THR A 443 12.66 12.92 -13.11
N LEU A 444 13.49 12.31 -13.96
CA LEU A 444 14.66 12.95 -14.55
C LEU A 444 14.28 14.06 -15.54
N ASP A 445 13.08 13.99 -16.14
CA ASP A 445 12.64 14.97 -17.13
C ASP A 445 12.10 16.27 -16.47
N HIS A 446 11.70 16.19 -15.20
CA HIS A 446 11.22 17.33 -14.40
C HIS A 446 11.81 17.24 -12.99
N PRO A 447 13.12 17.52 -12.81
CA PRO A 447 13.80 17.31 -11.53
C PRO A 447 13.39 18.30 -10.44
N ASP A 448 12.90 19.48 -10.83
CA ASP A 448 12.55 20.55 -9.92
C ASP A 448 11.13 20.40 -9.37
N MET A 449 10.92 20.89 -8.17
CA MET A 449 9.62 20.96 -7.52
C MET A 449 8.93 22.28 -7.91
N LEU A 450 7.68 22.20 -8.34
CA LEU A 450 6.88 23.39 -8.64
C LEU A 450 6.54 24.17 -7.35
N ALA A 451 6.31 25.48 -7.47
CA ALA A 451 5.98 26.35 -6.34
C ALA A 451 4.64 25.92 -5.70
N ASP A 452 3.65 25.63 -6.53
CA ASP A 452 2.32 25.22 -6.08
C ASP A 452 2.26 23.70 -5.91
N ALA A 453 1.89 23.27 -4.71
CA ALA A 453 1.63 21.87 -4.40
C ALA A 453 0.16 21.55 -4.70
N VAL A 454 -0.08 20.80 -5.78
CA VAL A 454 -1.45 20.45 -6.22
C VAL A 454 -1.58 18.93 -6.32
N ASP A 455 -2.70 18.41 -5.81
CA ASP A 455 -3.01 16.97 -5.92
C ASP A 455 -3.23 16.55 -7.38
N THR A 456 -2.74 15.37 -7.73
CA THR A 456 -3.10 14.71 -8.99
C THR A 456 -4.42 13.98 -8.80
N ILE A 457 -5.49 14.48 -9.39
CA ILE A 457 -6.81 13.86 -9.30
C ILE A 457 -7.18 13.24 -10.64
N LEU A 458 -7.45 11.93 -10.63
CA LEU A 458 -8.00 11.23 -11.78
C LEU A 458 -9.51 11.04 -11.58
N VAL A 459 -10.25 11.29 -12.64
CA VAL A 459 -11.71 11.13 -12.71
C VAL A 459 -12.03 10.05 -13.73
N PRO A 460 -12.87 9.05 -13.40
CA PRO A 460 -13.29 8.06 -14.39
C PRO A 460 -14.02 8.70 -15.56
N SER A 461 -13.68 8.30 -16.80
CA SER A 461 -14.16 8.95 -18.02
C SER A 461 -15.61 8.61 -18.43
N HIS A 462 -16.33 7.85 -17.60
CA HIS A 462 -17.69 7.38 -17.91
C HIS A 462 -18.67 7.81 -16.81
N PHE A 463 -19.04 9.08 -16.83
CA PHE A 463 -20.15 9.64 -16.08
C PHE A 463 -21.09 10.40 -16.99
#